data_e3236f53a2be173480ef88d5313ae710
#
_entry.id   e3236f53a2be173480ef88d5313ae710
#
_cell.length_a   1.000
_cell.length_b   1.000
_cell.length_c   1.000
_cell.angle_alpha   90.00
_cell.angle_beta   90.00
_cell.angle_gamma   90.00
#
_symmetry.space_group_name_H-M   'P 1'
#
loop_
_entity.id
_entity.type
_entity.pdbx_description
1 polymer ?
#
loop_
_entity_poly.entity_id
_entity_poly.type
_entity_poly.pdbx_seq_one_letter_code
_entity_poly.pdbx_strand_id
1 'polypeptide(L)'
;MYKPLFSLFVIICFSCSSEHNQIESILKDKKTLIKNVYQNKEKHNLQILYTQIEKDSAGNPKFIEHHFQVDDRKYFYPASTMKLPIVVLTLQRLNELRNESFNINVDSRISISFNETKREEETFKDLIAKIFLVSDNSASNVLINFLGYNYFNEQMRKIGLSNIVLNHKFNPDPFVNNNWNIKNDENKIISSSLAQTLIEHKKTSNLKQGKAHISNGDKTKSPLDFRFKNRGSLRDLDGVIKRIIYPELFDEKSRFNLTDEDYNFLRYWMSRFTYEDIGRDYTKDSIYFDSYNKFFIYGDITSSIDKKIRVYNKLGQAYGTLTDISYIKNYEENVEFFLSATIYVNDNEIMNDDVYEYENKGIPFLAEFSRQIYQFEKLRKH
;
A
#
# COMPACT_ATOMS: atom_id res chain seq x y z
N MET A 1 -24.01 6.65 51.81
CA MET A 1 -22.72 7.29 51.45
C MET A 1 -22.48 7.05 49.95
N TYR A 2 -22.85 8.01 49.14
CA TYR A 2 -22.60 7.96 47.69
C TYR A 2 -21.25 8.58 47.38
N LYS A 3 -20.32 7.84 46.74
CA LYS A 3 -19.07 8.38 46.19
C LYS A 3 -19.35 8.89 44.78
N PRO A 4 -18.97 10.14 44.44
CA PRO A 4 -19.10 10.62 43.07
C PRO A 4 -17.98 10.01 42.19
N LEU A 5 -18.39 9.47 41.04
CA LEU A 5 -17.52 9.05 39.96
C LEU A 5 -17.00 10.31 39.25
N PHE A 6 -15.73 10.61 39.42
CA PHE A 6 -15.06 11.66 38.62
C PHE A 6 -14.76 11.11 37.23
N SER A 7 -15.56 11.52 36.25
CA SER A 7 -15.28 11.29 34.83
C SER A 7 -14.20 12.27 34.39
N LEU A 8 -13.02 11.75 34.11
CA LEU A 8 -11.90 12.55 33.58
C LEU A 8 -12.17 12.82 32.10
N PHE A 9 -12.69 14.00 31.80
CA PHE A 9 -12.80 14.51 30.42
C PHE A 9 -11.39 14.90 29.96
N VAL A 10 -10.78 14.07 29.10
CA VAL A 10 -9.56 14.44 28.38
C VAL A 10 -9.95 15.44 27.28
N ILE A 11 -9.74 16.70 27.54
CA ILE A 11 -9.86 17.78 26.54
C ILE A 11 -8.63 17.65 25.65
N ILE A 12 -8.83 17.09 24.43
CA ILE A 12 -7.84 17.18 23.36
C ILE A 12 -7.89 18.62 22.85
N CYS A 13 -7.02 19.46 23.39
CA CYS A 13 -6.76 20.78 22.81
C CYS A 13 -6.11 20.61 21.45
N PHE A 14 -6.89 20.79 20.38
CA PHE A 14 -6.33 21.11 19.07
C PHE A 14 -5.70 22.50 19.19
N SER A 15 -4.40 22.54 19.45
CA SER A 15 -3.61 23.74 19.30
C SER A 15 -3.54 24.07 17.81
N CYS A 16 -4.38 24.98 17.37
CA CYS A 16 -4.29 25.61 16.06
C CYS A 16 -3.19 26.68 16.14
N SER A 17 -1.93 26.25 16.24
CA SER A 17 -0.80 27.12 15.93
C SER A 17 -0.66 27.15 14.41
N SER A 18 -0.37 28.32 13.84
CA SER A 18 0.07 28.51 12.47
C SER A 18 1.46 27.88 12.27
N GLU A 19 1.56 26.57 12.49
CA GLU A 19 2.73 25.80 12.09
C GLU A 19 2.84 25.91 10.57
N HIS A 20 3.92 26.52 10.11
CA HIS A 20 4.31 26.50 8.71
C HIS A 20 4.21 25.04 8.26
N ASN A 21 3.25 24.74 7.36
CA ASN A 21 3.06 23.39 6.87
C ASN A 21 4.35 22.98 6.15
N GLN A 22 5.15 22.16 6.80
CA GLN A 22 6.50 21.78 6.34
C GLN A 22 6.45 21.15 4.94
N ILE A 23 5.37 20.41 4.65
CA ILE A 23 5.11 19.86 3.32
C ILE A 23 5.00 21.02 2.31
N GLU A 24 4.23 22.06 2.62
CA GLU A 24 4.09 23.22 1.71
C GLU A 24 5.40 23.99 1.54
N SER A 25 6.21 24.11 2.58
CA SER A 25 7.53 24.75 2.48
C SER A 25 8.40 24.03 1.45
N ILE A 26 8.46 22.71 1.51
CA ILE A 26 9.21 21.88 0.57
C ILE A 26 8.60 21.94 -0.84
N LEU A 27 7.27 21.89 -0.95
CA LEU A 27 6.56 21.97 -2.24
C LEU A 27 6.73 23.32 -2.95
N LYS A 28 6.95 24.41 -2.18
CA LYS A 28 7.22 25.75 -2.69
C LYS A 28 8.69 25.95 -3.07
N ASP A 29 9.57 24.99 -2.79
CA ASP A 29 10.99 25.10 -3.08
C ASP A 29 11.26 25.33 -4.58
N LYS A 30 12.42 25.91 -4.87
CA LYS A 30 12.79 26.43 -6.20
C LYS A 30 13.04 25.33 -7.25
N LYS A 31 13.05 24.05 -6.90
CA LYS A 31 13.23 22.97 -7.87
C LYS A 31 12.05 22.90 -8.84
N THR A 32 12.33 23.05 -10.12
CA THR A 32 11.34 23.25 -11.18
C THR A 32 10.26 22.16 -11.21
N LEU A 33 10.63 20.88 -11.02
CA LEU A 33 9.68 19.77 -11.06
C LEU A 33 8.69 19.82 -9.90
N ILE A 34 9.17 19.97 -8.65
CA ILE A 34 8.32 20.03 -7.45
C ILE A 34 7.39 21.24 -7.54
N LYS A 35 7.91 22.40 -7.94
CA LYS A 35 7.15 23.63 -8.11
C LYS A 35 6.04 23.48 -9.16
N ASN A 36 6.34 22.86 -10.30
CA ASN A 36 5.36 22.65 -11.38
C ASN A 36 4.20 21.74 -10.91
N VAL A 37 4.48 20.66 -10.22
CA VAL A 37 3.45 19.79 -9.65
C VAL A 37 2.64 20.53 -8.60
N TYR A 38 3.30 21.28 -7.70
CA TYR A 38 2.60 22.07 -6.68
C TYR A 38 1.67 23.14 -7.29
N GLN A 39 2.10 23.84 -8.33
CA GLN A 39 1.27 24.83 -9.03
C GLN A 39 0.03 24.21 -9.68
N ASN A 40 0.10 22.93 -10.05
CA ASN A 40 -0.97 22.17 -10.68
C ASN A 40 -1.54 21.06 -9.77
N LYS A 41 -1.42 21.23 -8.45
CA LYS A 41 -1.76 20.22 -7.43
C LYS A 41 -3.18 19.65 -7.54
N GLU A 42 -4.15 20.49 -7.93
CA GLU A 42 -5.55 20.07 -8.12
C GLU A 42 -5.69 19.15 -9.35
N LYS A 43 -5.06 19.49 -10.47
CA LYS A 43 -5.00 18.66 -11.67
C LYS A 43 -4.36 17.30 -11.37
N HIS A 44 -3.31 17.32 -10.54
CA HIS A 44 -2.58 16.12 -10.14
C HIS A 44 -3.25 15.35 -8.99
N ASN A 45 -4.40 15.79 -8.47
CA ASN A 45 -5.04 15.17 -7.31
C ASN A 45 -4.03 14.81 -6.19
N LEU A 46 -3.03 15.69 -6.00
CA LEU A 46 -1.90 15.44 -5.11
C LEU A 46 -2.37 15.35 -3.68
N GLN A 47 -2.05 14.23 -3.02
CA GLN A 47 -2.23 14.07 -1.57
C GLN A 47 -0.92 13.57 -0.98
N ILE A 48 -0.52 14.14 0.18
CA ILE A 48 0.71 13.76 0.89
C ILE A 48 0.39 13.65 2.37
N LEU A 49 0.84 12.56 2.99
CA LEU A 49 0.84 12.34 4.43
C LEU A 49 2.27 12.02 4.86
N TYR A 50 2.82 12.88 5.70
CA TYR A 50 4.15 12.73 6.26
C TYR A 50 4.04 12.66 7.78
N THR A 51 4.71 11.69 8.41
CA THR A 51 4.67 11.51 9.85
C THR A 51 6.09 11.47 10.42
N GLN A 52 6.39 12.43 11.25
CA GLN A 52 7.59 12.46 12.07
C GLN A 52 7.46 11.44 13.21
N ILE A 53 8.57 10.79 13.52
CA ILE A 53 8.67 9.89 14.66
C ILE A 53 9.54 10.56 15.70
N GLU A 54 8.94 10.95 16.80
CA GLU A 54 9.62 11.49 17.98
C GLU A 54 9.60 10.48 19.11
N LYS A 55 10.35 10.75 20.16
CA LYS A 55 10.27 9.99 21.41
C LYS A 55 9.69 10.86 22.51
N ASP A 56 8.77 10.30 23.28
CA ASP A 56 8.28 10.95 24.50
C ASP A 56 9.36 10.95 25.60
N SER A 57 9.04 11.54 26.76
CA SER A 57 9.95 11.59 27.90
C SER A 57 10.33 10.20 28.46
N ALA A 58 9.57 9.17 28.15
CA ALA A 58 9.83 7.78 28.53
C ALA A 58 10.59 7.00 27.43
N GLY A 59 10.85 7.65 26.28
CA GLY A 59 11.54 7.04 25.13
C GLY A 59 10.61 6.28 24.18
N ASN A 60 9.28 6.31 24.38
CA ASN A 60 8.34 5.66 23.49
C ASN A 60 8.13 6.46 22.22
N PRO A 61 7.95 5.82 21.05
CA PRO A 61 7.69 6.51 19.80
C PRO A 61 6.35 7.26 19.86
N LYS A 62 6.36 8.49 19.31
CA LYS A 62 5.20 9.36 19.16
C LYS A 62 5.13 9.87 17.74
N PHE A 63 3.95 9.81 17.12
CA PHE A 63 3.70 10.27 15.76
C PHE A 63 3.22 11.72 15.74
N ILE A 64 3.87 12.55 14.90
CA ILE A 64 3.42 13.90 14.55
C ILE A 64 3.10 13.90 13.07
N GLU A 65 1.82 14.01 12.74
CA GLU A 65 1.34 13.96 11.36
C GLU A 65 1.25 15.33 10.72
N HIS A 66 1.79 15.43 9.52
CA HIS A 66 1.62 16.55 8.61
C HIS A 66 0.93 16.07 7.33
N HIS A 67 -0.05 16.80 6.83
CA HIS A 67 -0.79 16.39 5.65
C HIS A 67 -1.01 17.56 4.67
N PHE A 68 -1.05 17.22 3.40
CA PHE A 68 -1.32 18.12 2.31
C PHE A 68 -2.43 17.55 1.43
N GLN A 69 -3.56 18.24 1.33
CA GLN A 69 -4.75 17.88 0.56
C GLN A 69 -5.29 16.45 0.79
N VAL A 70 -4.99 15.82 1.91
CA VAL A 70 -5.50 14.47 2.24
C VAL A 70 -7.01 14.53 2.46
N ASP A 71 -7.78 13.85 1.61
CA ASP A 71 -9.23 13.75 1.70
C ASP A 71 -9.67 12.29 1.50
N ASP A 72 -10.13 11.66 2.57
CA ASP A 72 -10.57 10.25 2.56
C ASP A 72 -11.82 10.02 1.71
N ARG A 73 -12.54 11.07 1.33
CA ARG A 73 -13.71 11.00 0.45
C ARG A 73 -13.39 11.21 -1.02
N LYS A 74 -12.19 11.71 -1.35
CA LYS A 74 -11.75 11.91 -2.73
C LYS A 74 -11.10 10.64 -3.26
N TYR A 75 -11.72 10.02 -4.25
CA TYR A 75 -11.23 8.78 -4.83
C TYR A 75 -9.95 9.00 -5.65
N PHE A 76 -9.01 8.11 -5.44
CA PHE A 76 -7.94 7.74 -6.38
C PHE A 76 -7.87 6.22 -6.49
N TYR A 77 -7.38 5.71 -7.60
CA TYR A 77 -7.21 4.27 -7.75
C TYR A 77 -5.95 3.79 -7.03
N PRO A 78 -6.06 2.93 -6.01
CA PRO A 78 -4.92 2.56 -5.16
C PRO A 78 -3.95 1.59 -5.83
N ALA A 79 -4.31 1.00 -6.95
CA ALA A 79 -3.50 0.04 -7.71
C ALA A 79 -2.89 -1.04 -6.80
N SER A 80 -1.58 -1.32 -6.98
CA SER A 80 -0.88 -2.38 -6.25
C SER A 80 -0.57 -2.06 -4.78
N THR A 81 -0.88 -0.85 -4.25
CA THR A 81 -0.80 -0.62 -2.81
C THR A 81 -1.76 -1.52 -2.04
N MET A 82 -2.88 -1.94 -2.67
CA MET A 82 -3.83 -2.91 -2.10
C MET A 82 -3.20 -4.27 -1.78
N LYS A 83 -2.07 -4.60 -2.38
CA LYS A 83 -1.37 -5.87 -2.14
C LYS A 83 -0.78 -5.96 -0.74
N LEU A 84 -0.44 -4.82 -0.12
CA LEU A 84 0.05 -4.82 1.26
C LEU A 84 -1.00 -5.35 2.25
N PRO A 85 -2.22 -4.80 2.36
CA PRO A 85 -3.24 -5.35 3.24
C PRO A 85 -3.67 -6.78 2.85
N ILE A 86 -3.59 -7.18 1.57
CA ILE A 86 -3.84 -8.56 1.15
C ILE A 86 -2.81 -9.50 1.79
N VAL A 87 -1.51 -9.17 1.74
CA VAL A 87 -0.45 -9.98 2.36
C VAL A 87 -0.62 -10.04 3.88
N VAL A 88 -0.89 -8.91 4.51
CA VAL A 88 -1.09 -8.85 5.98
C VAL A 88 -2.23 -9.76 6.41
N LEU A 89 -3.38 -9.68 5.75
CA LEU A 89 -4.52 -10.52 6.08
C LEU A 89 -4.31 -11.99 5.70
N THR A 90 -3.44 -12.28 4.71
CA THR A 90 -3.03 -13.66 4.43
C THR A 90 -2.31 -14.27 5.64
N LEU A 91 -1.35 -13.57 6.24
CA LEU A 91 -0.65 -14.02 7.44
C LEU A 91 -1.62 -14.18 8.61
N GLN A 92 -2.52 -13.23 8.82
CA GLN A 92 -3.56 -13.33 9.84
C GLN A 92 -4.45 -14.57 9.62
N ARG A 93 -4.89 -14.84 8.40
CA ARG A 93 -5.71 -16.03 8.07
C ARG A 93 -4.94 -17.34 8.29
N LEU A 94 -3.64 -17.36 8.00
CA LEU A 94 -2.79 -18.52 8.33
C LEU A 94 -2.76 -18.78 9.84
N ASN A 95 -2.68 -17.74 10.67
CA ASN A 95 -2.73 -17.85 12.12
C ASN A 95 -4.09 -18.40 12.60
N GLU A 96 -5.18 -17.93 12.02
CA GLU A 96 -6.52 -18.44 12.32
C GLU A 96 -6.65 -19.93 11.96
N LEU A 97 -6.18 -20.34 10.78
CA LEU A 97 -6.21 -21.74 10.34
C LEU A 97 -5.38 -22.65 11.25
N ARG A 98 -4.21 -22.18 11.74
CA ARG A 98 -3.44 -22.93 12.73
C ARG A 98 -4.21 -23.17 14.02
N ASN A 99 -4.96 -22.17 14.48
CA ASN A 99 -5.84 -22.31 15.63
C ASN A 99 -7.04 -23.26 15.37
N GLU A 100 -7.45 -23.40 14.11
CA GLU A 100 -8.43 -24.39 13.63
C GLU A 100 -7.82 -25.80 13.41
N SER A 101 -6.57 -26.02 13.86
CA SER A 101 -5.83 -27.30 13.77
C SER A 101 -5.35 -27.68 12.36
N PHE A 102 -5.20 -26.70 11.46
CA PHE A 102 -4.48 -26.93 10.22
C PHE A 102 -2.97 -26.81 10.45
N ASN A 103 -2.22 -27.79 9.94
CA ASN A 103 -0.75 -27.66 9.88
C ASN A 103 -0.37 -26.79 8.68
N ILE A 104 -0.31 -25.48 8.88
CA ILE A 104 -0.07 -24.51 7.81
C ILE A 104 0.76 -23.32 8.30
N ASN A 105 1.71 -22.85 7.47
CA ASN A 105 2.52 -21.65 7.71
C ASN A 105 2.95 -21.02 6.37
N VAL A 106 3.83 -20.03 6.40
CA VAL A 106 4.30 -19.35 5.19
C VAL A 106 5.11 -20.23 4.24
N ASP A 107 5.78 -21.26 4.74
CA ASP A 107 6.57 -22.20 3.97
C ASP A 107 5.73 -23.39 3.45
N SER A 108 4.47 -23.52 3.89
CA SER A 108 3.55 -24.56 3.39
C SER A 108 3.27 -24.37 1.91
N ARG A 109 3.38 -25.47 1.17
CA ARG A 109 3.01 -25.49 -0.24
C ARG A 109 1.50 -25.50 -0.39
N ILE A 110 1.02 -24.76 -1.36
CA ILE A 110 -0.38 -24.80 -1.76
C ILE A 110 -0.48 -25.29 -3.21
N SER A 111 -1.46 -26.12 -3.47
CA SER A 111 -1.84 -26.50 -4.83
C SER A 111 -3.14 -25.82 -5.20
N ILE A 112 -3.18 -25.25 -6.42
CA ILE A 112 -4.35 -24.59 -6.95
C ILE A 112 -4.90 -25.48 -8.06
N SER A 113 -6.18 -25.84 -7.99
CA SER A 113 -6.87 -26.57 -9.04
C SER A 113 -7.98 -25.73 -9.66
N PHE A 114 -8.11 -25.82 -10.98
CA PHE A 114 -9.16 -25.20 -11.78
C PHE A 114 -9.92 -26.30 -12.49
N ASN A 115 -11.25 -26.37 -12.29
CA ASN A 115 -12.09 -27.40 -12.89
C ASN A 115 -11.42 -28.80 -12.79
N GLU A 116 -10.90 -29.13 -11.60
CA GLU A 116 -10.22 -30.38 -11.25
C GLU A 116 -8.81 -30.57 -11.87
N THR A 117 -8.33 -29.66 -12.72
CA THR A 117 -6.97 -29.71 -13.25
C THR A 117 -6.01 -29.03 -12.26
N LYS A 118 -5.05 -29.79 -11.72
CA LYS A 118 -4.02 -29.26 -10.81
C LYS A 118 -3.10 -28.29 -11.57
N ARG A 119 -2.86 -27.12 -11.01
CA ARG A 119 -1.83 -26.17 -11.42
C ARG A 119 -0.73 -26.07 -10.36
N GLU A 120 0.29 -25.28 -10.65
CA GLU A 120 1.54 -25.14 -9.91
C GLU A 120 1.40 -25.14 -8.39
N GLU A 121 2.38 -25.75 -7.73
CA GLU A 121 2.56 -25.68 -6.29
C GLU A 121 3.52 -24.54 -5.95
N GLU A 122 3.05 -23.61 -5.14
CA GLU A 122 3.85 -22.50 -4.61
C GLU A 122 3.70 -22.42 -3.09
N THR A 123 4.68 -21.81 -2.40
CA THR A 123 4.52 -21.47 -0.99
C THR A 123 3.89 -20.10 -0.83
N PHE A 124 3.24 -19.83 0.31
CA PHE A 124 2.79 -18.47 0.63
C PHE A 124 3.96 -17.49 0.64
N LYS A 125 5.13 -17.90 1.13
CA LYS A 125 6.36 -17.12 1.12
C LYS A 125 6.79 -16.73 -0.29
N ASP A 126 6.73 -17.64 -1.25
CA ASP A 126 7.06 -17.36 -2.65
C ASP A 126 6.10 -16.35 -3.27
N LEU A 127 4.80 -16.52 -3.04
CA LEU A 127 3.79 -15.57 -3.49
C LEU A 127 4.02 -14.17 -2.90
N ILE A 128 4.29 -14.10 -1.60
CA ILE A 128 4.54 -12.84 -0.90
C ILE A 128 5.83 -12.17 -1.39
N ALA A 129 6.90 -12.94 -1.61
CA ALA A 129 8.15 -12.43 -2.17
C ALA A 129 7.92 -11.81 -3.56
N LYS A 130 7.24 -12.51 -4.48
CA LYS A 130 6.87 -11.97 -5.81
C LYS A 130 6.07 -10.65 -5.70
N ILE A 131 5.16 -10.56 -4.74
CA ILE A 131 4.35 -9.36 -4.52
C ILE A 131 5.21 -8.16 -4.11
N PHE A 132 6.17 -8.35 -3.22
CA PHE A 132 7.00 -7.23 -2.76
C PHE A 132 8.12 -6.88 -3.74
N LEU A 133 8.73 -7.86 -4.39
CA LEU A 133 9.87 -7.62 -5.27
C LEU A 133 9.46 -7.07 -6.64
N VAL A 134 8.44 -7.66 -7.27
CA VAL A 134 8.04 -7.30 -8.64
C VAL A 134 6.56 -6.95 -8.77
N SER A 135 5.86 -6.81 -7.66
CA SER A 135 4.44 -6.46 -7.65
C SER A 135 3.56 -7.43 -8.46
N ASP A 136 3.85 -8.73 -8.41
CA ASP A 136 3.21 -9.77 -9.21
C ASP A 136 1.68 -9.81 -9.01
N ASN A 137 0.93 -9.76 -10.12
CA ASN A 137 -0.54 -9.75 -10.11
C ASN A 137 -1.10 -11.16 -9.90
N SER A 138 -0.47 -12.19 -10.50
CA SER A 138 -0.93 -13.57 -10.40
C SER A 138 -0.80 -14.09 -8.97
N ALA A 139 0.35 -13.84 -8.34
CA ALA A 139 0.56 -14.15 -6.93
C ALA A 139 -0.47 -13.44 -6.02
N SER A 140 -0.76 -12.17 -6.30
CA SER A 140 -1.78 -11.41 -5.56
C SER A 140 -3.17 -11.99 -5.74
N ASN A 141 -3.53 -12.45 -6.94
CA ASN A 141 -4.83 -13.05 -7.24
C ASN A 141 -5.03 -14.40 -6.54
N VAL A 142 -3.94 -15.19 -6.35
CA VAL A 142 -3.97 -16.39 -5.52
C VAL A 142 -4.31 -16.04 -4.07
N LEU A 143 -3.63 -15.03 -3.49
CA LEU A 143 -3.91 -14.61 -2.12
C LEU A 143 -5.32 -13.99 -1.97
N ILE A 144 -5.80 -13.26 -2.97
CA ILE A 144 -7.18 -12.78 -2.99
C ILE A 144 -8.18 -13.94 -3.00
N ASN A 145 -7.92 -14.98 -3.78
CA ASN A 145 -8.76 -16.19 -3.78
C ASN A 145 -8.70 -16.91 -2.43
N PHE A 146 -7.53 -16.98 -1.80
CA PHE A 146 -7.37 -17.55 -0.47
C PHE A 146 -8.22 -16.84 0.58
N LEU A 147 -8.26 -15.50 0.56
CA LEU A 147 -8.99 -14.66 1.51
C LEU A 147 -10.50 -14.52 1.17
N GLY A 148 -10.81 -14.25 -0.09
CA GLY A 148 -12.11 -13.75 -0.52
C GLY A 148 -12.36 -12.28 -0.16
N TYR A 149 -13.19 -11.59 -0.96
CA TYR A 149 -13.48 -10.16 -0.75
C TYR A 149 -14.21 -9.90 0.56
N ASN A 150 -15.15 -10.79 0.92
CA ASN A 150 -15.97 -10.62 2.11
C ASN A 150 -15.11 -10.64 3.39
N TYR A 151 -14.23 -11.64 3.53
CA TYR A 151 -13.29 -11.71 4.65
C TYR A 151 -12.38 -10.48 4.68
N PHE A 152 -11.76 -10.15 3.55
CA PHE A 152 -10.87 -8.99 3.45
C PHE A 152 -11.57 -7.70 3.92
N ASN A 153 -12.72 -7.38 3.35
CA ASN A 153 -13.46 -6.15 3.64
C ASN A 153 -13.97 -6.11 5.08
N GLU A 154 -14.34 -7.26 5.65
CA GLU A 154 -14.76 -7.37 7.05
C GLU A 154 -13.58 -7.10 8.00
N GLN A 155 -12.41 -7.71 7.78
CA GLN A 155 -11.25 -7.52 8.64
C GLN A 155 -10.74 -6.07 8.59
N MET A 156 -10.66 -5.45 7.40
CA MET A 156 -10.30 -4.03 7.29
C MET A 156 -11.24 -3.13 8.09
N ARG A 157 -12.54 -3.39 8.04
CA ARG A 157 -13.54 -2.62 8.80
C ARG A 157 -13.41 -2.83 10.31
N LYS A 158 -13.14 -4.05 10.76
CA LYS A 158 -12.98 -4.38 12.18
C LYS A 158 -11.85 -3.58 12.84
N ILE A 159 -10.75 -3.36 12.15
CA ILE A 159 -9.59 -2.63 12.68
C ILE A 159 -9.64 -1.12 12.38
N GLY A 160 -10.77 -0.61 11.87
CA GLY A 160 -11.00 0.82 11.61
C GLY A 160 -10.43 1.35 10.30
N LEU A 161 -10.00 0.50 9.37
CA LEU A 161 -9.49 0.88 8.04
C LEU A 161 -10.57 0.72 6.95
N SER A 162 -11.75 1.29 7.19
CA SER A 162 -12.97 1.06 6.40
C SER A 162 -12.95 1.65 4.99
N ASN A 163 -12.00 2.55 4.68
CA ASN A 163 -11.83 3.08 3.33
C ASN A 163 -10.92 2.19 2.45
N ILE A 164 -10.41 1.06 2.98
CA ILE A 164 -9.76 0.04 2.17
C ILE A 164 -10.82 -0.99 1.78
N VAL A 165 -11.12 -1.07 0.49
CA VAL A 165 -12.16 -1.95 -0.07
C VAL A 165 -11.61 -2.72 -1.25
N LEU A 166 -11.70 -4.05 -1.19
CA LEU A 166 -11.33 -4.96 -2.26
C LEU A 166 -12.59 -5.40 -3.01
N ASN A 167 -12.66 -5.08 -4.29
CA ASN A 167 -13.80 -5.36 -5.17
C ASN A 167 -13.46 -6.17 -6.41
N HIS A 168 -12.17 -6.24 -6.76
CA HIS A 168 -11.74 -7.00 -7.93
C HIS A 168 -10.28 -7.43 -7.81
N LYS A 169 -9.90 -8.44 -8.56
CA LYS A 169 -8.55 -8.93 -8.75
C LYS A 169 -7.75 -8.03 -9.70
N PHE A 170 -6.47 -8.34 -9.87
CA PHE A 170 -5.57 -7.62 -10.77
C PHE A 170 -5.51 -8.29 -12.14
N ASN A 171 -5.43 -7.53 -13.23
CA ASN A 171 -5.27 -8.10 -14.56
C ASN A 171 -3.82 -8.48 -14.87
N PRO A 172 -3.59 -9.58 -15.62
CA PRO A 172 -4.59 -10.59 -16.01
C PRO A 172 -5.06 -11.42 -14.81
N ASP A 173 -6.34 -11.83 -14.82
CA ASP A 173 -6.88 -12.75 -13.81
C ASP A 173 -7.09 -14.14 -14.44
N PRO A 174 -6.24 -15.11 -14.14
CA PRO A 174 -6.38 -16.48 -14.64
C PRO A 174 -7.55 -17.25 -14.02
N PHE A 175 -8.20 -16.67 -12.99
CA PHE A 175 -9.28 -17.29 -12.22
C PHE A 175 -10.69 -16.86 -12.67
N VAL A 176 -10.77 -16.04 -13.73
CA VAL A 176 -12.07 -15.58 -14.25
C VAL A 176 -12.90 -16.78 -14.71
N ASN A 177 -14.14 -16.84 -14.22
CA ASN A 177 -15.16 -17.83 -14.59
C ASN A 177 -14.81 -19.31 -14.35
N ASN A 178 -13.81 -19.61 -13.53
CA ASN A 178 -13.42 -20.98 -13.20
C ASN A 178 -13.78 -21.32 -11.76
N ASN A 179 -14.29 -22.53 -11.53
CA ASN A 179 -14.32 -23.13 -10.21
C ASN A 179 -12.89 -23.46 -9.81
N TRP A 180 -12.48 -23.03 -8.62
CA TRP A 180 -11.14 -23.25 -8.13
C TRP A 180 -11.15 -23.70 -6.67
N ASN A 181 -10.14 -24.46 -6.31
CA ASN A 181 -9.84 -24.84 -4.93
C ASN A 181 -8.36 -24.61 -4.64
N ILE A 182 -8.08 -24.16 -3.42
CA ILE A 182 -6.72 -24.10 -2.87
C ILE A 182 -6.64 -25.18 -1.79
N LYS A 183 -5.63 -26.05 -1.90
CA LYS A 183 -5.37 -27.14 -0.96
C LYS A 183 -4.00 -26.96 -0.33
N ASN A 184 -3.86 -27.38 0.93
CA ASN A 184 -2.59 -27.47 1.64
C ASN A 184 -1.81 -28.74 1.29
N ASP A 185 -0.63 -28.93 1.90
CA ASP A 185 0.26 -30.09 1.73
C ASP A 185 -0.42 -31.42 2.07
N GLU A 186 -1.41 -31.40 2.98
CA GLU A 186 -2.20 -32.57 3.36
C GLU A 186 -3.38 -32.81 2.41
N ASN A 187 -3.43 -32.11 1.27
CA ASN A 187 -4.50 -32.18 0.28
C ASN A 187 -5.90 -31.76 0.82
N LYS A 188 -5.94 -31.05 1.96
CA LYS A 188 -7.18 -30.47 2.51
C LYS A 188 -7.50 -29.15 1.84
N ILE A 189 -8.78 -28.91 1.50
CA ILE A 189 -9.23 -27.64 0.93
C ILE A 189 -9.18 -26.59 2.03
N ILE A 190 -8.41 -25.51 1.81
CA ILE A 190 -8.27 -24.35 2.70
C ILE A 190 -8.98 -23.12 2.15
N SER A 191 -9.31 -23.10 0.87
CA SER A 191 -10.16 -22.09 0.23
C SER A 191 -10.77 -22.64 -1.07
N SER A 192 -11.93 -22.10 -1.45
CA SER A 192 -12.62 -22.45 -2.68
C SER A 192 -13.37 -21.26 -3.26
N SER A 193 -13.82 -21.39 -4.51
CA SER A 193 -14.62 -20.36 -5.16
C SER A 193 -15.91 -20.10 -4.36
N LEU A 194 -16.09 -18.86 -3.92
CA LEU A 194 -17.24 -18.38 -3.17
C LEU A 194 -17.86 -17.19 -3.87
N ALA A 195 -19.17 -17.00 -3.68
CA ALA A 195 -19.83 -15.78 -4.09
C ALA A 195 -19.22 -14.58 -3.38
N GLN A 196 -18.86 -13.56 -4.13
CA GLN A 196 -18.24 -12.35 -3.62
C GLN A 196 -19.21 -11.17 -3.69
N THR A 197 -19.28 -10.37 -2.63
CA THR A 197 -20.13 -9.17 -2.61
C THR A 197 -19.29 -7.95 -2.96
N LEU A 198 -19.71 -7.22 -3.99
CA LEU A 198 -19.09 -5.95 -4.37
C LEU A 198 -19.67 -4.80 -3.55
N ILE A 199 -18.81 -3.88 -3.14
CA ILE A 199 -19.17 -2.70 -2.36
C ILE A 199 -19.17 -1.46 -3.26
N GLU A 200 -20.32 -0.80 -3.38
CA GLU A 200 -20.42 0.48 -4.09
C GLU A 200 -19.91 1.65 -3.24
N HIS A 201 -19.10 2.52 -3.83
CA HIS A 201 -18.51 3.70 -3.14
C HIS A 201 -19.46 4.90 -3.14
N LYS A 202 -20.62 4.81 -2.45
CA LYS A 202 -21.73 5.79 -2.51
C LYS A 202 -21.39 7.21 -2.00
N LYS A 203 -20.46 7.34 -1.05
CA LYS A 203 -20.12 8.62 -0.40
C LYS A 203 -18.73 9.13 -0.81
N THR A 204 -18.28 8.75 -1.98
CA THR A 204 -16.93 9.06 -2.48
C THR A 204 -17.06 9.96 -3.71
N SER A 205 -16.28 11.03 -3.74
CA SER A 205 -16.16 11.93 -4.89
C SER A 205 -15.11 11.44 -5.88
N ASN A 206 -15.03 12.04 -7.06
CA ASN A 206 -14.02 11.76 -8.10
C ASN A 206 -14.05 10.30 -8.62
N LEU A 207 -15.23 9.68 -8.62
CA LEU A 207 -15.41 8.28 -9.10
C LEU A 207 -15.46 8.16 -10.63
N LYS A 208 -15.70 9.25 -11.36
CA LYS A 208 -15.66 9.31 -12.81
C LYS A 208 -14.43 10.11 -13.23
N GLN A 209 -13.48 9.46 -13.89
CA GLN A 209 -12.18 10.06 -14.23
C GLN A 209 -11.90 9.98 -15.73
N GLY A 210 -11.12 10.98 -16.21
CA GLY A 210 -10.84 11.17 -17.64
C GLY A 210 -12.03 11.71 -18.41
N LYS A 211 -11.79 12.03 -19.69
CA LYS A 211 -12.83 12.42 -20.66
C LYS A 211 -13.21 11.29 -21.60
N ALA A 212 -12.34 10.29 -21.70
CA ALA A 212 -12.54 9.07 -22.50
C ALA A 212 -11.79 7.91 -21.84
N HIS A 213 -12.10 6.68 -22.25
CA HIS A 213 -11.37 5.49 -21.84
C HIS A 213 -11.30 4.45 -22.95
N ILE A 214 -10.30 3.57 -22.89
CA ILE A 214 -10.20 2.39 -23.75
C ILE A 214 -10.82 1.19 -23.02
N SER A 215 -11.70 0.48 -23.72
CA SER A 215 -12.31 -0.76 -23.24
C SER A 215 -12.38 -1.76 -24.39
N ASN A 216 -11.82 -2.96 -24.17
CA ASN A 216 -11.73 -4.02 -25.19
C ASN A 216 -11.11 -3.55 -26.54
N GLY A 217 -10.16 -2.61 -26.50
CA GLY A 217 -9.55 -2.01 -27.68
C GLY A 217 -10.29 -0.81 -28.27
N ASP A 218 -11.53 -0.57 -27.87
CA ASP A 218 -12.34 0.53 -28.38
C ASP A 218 -12.29 1.77 -27.49
N LYS A 219 -12.24 2.95 -28.11
CA LYS A 219 -12.30 4.24 -27.40
C LYS A 219 -13.73 4.68 -27.15
N THR A 220 -14.11 4.73 -25.89
CA THR A 220 -15.42 5.26 -25.43
C THR A 220 -15.27 6.71 -25.00
N LYS A 221 -16.06 7.62 -25.59
CA LYS A 221 -16.09 9.06 -25.25
C LYS A 221 -16.90 9.34 -23.98
N SER A 222 -16.51 8.73 -22.86
CA SER A 222 -17.06 8.99 -21.53
C SER A 222 -16.01 8.70 -20.45
N PRO A 223 -16.11 9.31 -19.27
CA PRO A 223 -15.24 9.00 -18.14
C PRO A 223 -15.27 7.51 -17.77
N LEU A 224 -14.15 6.98 -17.30
CA LEU A 224 -14.11 5.66 -16.67
C LEU A 224 -14.75 5.73 -15.28
N ASP A 225 -15.63 4.77 -14.98
CA ASP A 225 -16.36 4.71 -13.72
C ASP A 225 -15.69 3.75 -12.73
N PHE A 226 -15.30 4.27 -11.57
CA PHE A 226 -14.59 3.54 -10.51
C PHE A 226 -15.49 3.12 -9.33
N ARG A 227 -16.84 3.26 -9.42
CA ARG A 227 -17.75 2.97 -8.30
C ARG A 227 -17.62 1.57 -7.69
N PHE A 228 -17.21 0.60 -8.49
CA PHE A 228 -17.01 -0.79 -8.08
C PHE A 228 -15.54 -1.25 -8.23
N LYS A 229 -14.59 -0.32 -8.37
CA LYS A 229 -13.17 -0.66 -8.37
C LYS A 229 -12.64 -0.77 -6.94
N ASN A 230 -11.40 -1.25 -6.78
CA ASN A 230 -10.73 -1.24 -5.47
C ASN A 230 -10.61 0.20 -4.96
N ARG A 231 -10.66 0.38 -3.64
CA ARG A 231 -10.49 1.67 -2.98
C ARG A 231 -9.47 1.57 -1.85
N GLY A 232 -8.72 2.64 -1.65
CA GLY A 232 -7.89 2.86 -0.49
C GLY A 232 -7.75 4.36 -0.27
N SER A 233 -8.15 4.91 0.90
CA SER A 233 -7.77 6.27 1.23
C SER A 233 -6.29 6.31 1.61
N LEU A 234 -5.63 7.44 1.36
CA LEU A 234 -4.20 7.57 1.67
C LEU A 234 -3.94 7.36 3.17
N ARG A 235 -4.83 7.88 4.02
CA ARG A 235 -4.76 7.72 5.48
C ARG A 235 -4.89 6.26 5.93
N ASP A 236 -5.83 5.52 5.36
CA ASP A 236 -6.02 4.11 5.76
C ASP A 236 -4.88 3.24 5.24
N LEU A 237 -4.36 3.50 4.03
CA LEU A 237 -3.20 2.79 3.48
C LEU A 237 -1.93 3.07 4.31
N ASP A 238 -1.68 4.32 4.69
CA ASP A 238 -0.63 4.72 5.63
C ASP A 238 -0.82 4.06 7.01
N GLY A 239 -2.07 3.96 7.45
CA GLY A 239 -2.45 3.26 8.68
C GLY A 239 -2.10 1.77 8.68
N VAL A 240 -2.06 1.11 7.53
CA VAL A 240 -1.59 -0.29 7.41
C VAL A 240 -0.09 -0.37 7.74
N ILE A 241 0.73 0.48 7.11
CA ILE A 241 2.19 0.49 7.35
C ILE A 241 2.51 0.83 8.81
N LYS A 242 1.86 1.83 9.39
CA LYS A 242 2.07 2.21 10.79
C LYS A 242 1.81 1.03 11.74
N ARG A 243 0.76 0.24 11.50
CA ARG A 243 0.43 -0.97 12.29
C ARG A 243 1.43 -2.11 12.11
N ILE A 244 2.15 -2.15 10.99
CA ILE A 244 3.21 -3.15 10.75
C ILE A 244 4.52 -2.73 11.43
N ILE A 245 4.86 -1.46 11.41
CA ILE A 245 6.15 -0.96 11.91
C ILE A 245 6.11 -0.76 13.44
N TYR A 246 5.03 -0.21 13.97
CA TYR A 246 4.82 0.10 15.39
C TYR A 246 3.47 -0.44 15.88
N PRO A 247 3.26 -1.78 15.87
CA PRO A 247 1.99 -2.37 16.29
C PRO A 247 1.63 -2.03 17.75
N GLU A 248 2.63 -1.84 18.61
CA GLU A 248 2.48 -1.50 20.01
C GLU A 248 1.81 -0.15 20.28
N LEU A 249 1.80 0.75 19.29
CA LEU A 249 1.13 2.06 19.40
C LEU A 249 -0.37 1.99 19.12
N PHE A 250 -0.90 0.84 18.80
CA PHE A 250 -2.32 0.62 18.52
C PHE A 250 -2.95 -0.32 19.55
N ASP A 251 -4.19 -0.04 19.92
CA ASP A 251 -4.97 -0.93 20.76
C ASP A 251 -5.15 -2.29 20.08
N GLU A 252 -5.29 -3.35 20.87
CA GLU A 252 -5.45 -4.73 20.39
C GLU A 252 -6.56 -4.87 19.32
N LYS A 253 -7.68 -4.14 19.50
CA LYS A 253 -8.81 -4.13 18.55
C LYS A 253 -8.52 -3.41 17.21
N SER A 254 -7.47 -2.59 17.18
CA SER A 254 -7.06 -1.80 16.02
C SER A 254 -5.81 -2.37 15.36
N ARG A 255 -5.21 -3.44 15.91
CA ARG A 255 -4.05 -4.14 15.34
C ARG A 255 -4.48 -5.29 14.44
N PHE A 256 -3.56 -5.72 13.59
CA PHE A 256 -3.65 -7.02 12.92
C PHE A 256 -3.34 -8.14 13.93
N ASN A 257 -4.05 -9.26 13.83
CA ASN A 257 -3.77 -10.44 14.65
C ASN A 257 -2.58 -11.23 14.05
N LEU A 258 -1.38 -10.73 14.31
CA LEU A 258 -0.11 -11.25 13.81
C LEU A 258 0.83 -11.58 14.97
N THR A 259 1.72 -12.55 14.75
CA THR A 259 2.83 -12.85 15.64
C THR A 259 4.02 -11.90 15.39
N ASP A 260 4.99 -11.88 16.31
CA ASP A 260 6.23 -11.10 16.13
C ASP A 260 7.01 -11.58 14.90
N GLU A 261 6.99 -12.89 14.62
CA GLU A 261 7.59 -13.48 13.42
C GLU A 261 6.91 -12.98 12.15
N ASP A 262 5.58 -12.84 12.13
CA ASP A 262 4.84 -12.28 11.00
C ASP A 262 5.20 -10.82 10.76
N TYR A 263 5.29 -10.01 11.82
CA TYR A 263 5.73 -8.61 11.69
C TYR A 263 7.16 -8.51 11.16
N ASN A 264 8.08 -9.36 11.63
CA ASN A 264 9.45 -9.41 11.15
C ASN A 264 9.52 -9.86 9.68
N PHE A 265 8.72 -10.86 9.30
CA PHE A 265 8.59 -11.35 7.94
C PHE A 265 8.08 -10.26 6.98
N LEU A 266 7.06 -9.48 7.38
CA LEU A 266 6.55 -8.34 6.61
C LEU A 266 7.63 -7.28 6.42
N ARG A 267 8.28 -6.85 7.53
CA ARG A 267 9.35 -5.84 7.48
C ARG A 267 10.51 -6.30 6.60
N TYR A 268 10.86 -7.58 6.66
CA TYR A 268 11.89 -8.15 5.80
C TYR A 268 11.55 -7.94 4.31
N TRP A 269 10.39 -8.42 3.85
CA TRP A 269 10.04 -8.35 2.43
C TRP A 269 9.72 -6.93 1.95
N MET A 270 9.06 -6.11 2.76
CA MET A 270 8.77 -4.70 2.43
C MET A 270 10.02 -3.88 2.16
N SER A 271 11.14 -4.21 2.79
CA SER A 271 12.40 -3.45 2.67
C SER A 271 13.30 -3.93 1.52
N ARG A 272 12.99 -5.06 0.86
CA ARG A 272 13.86 -5.64 -0.17
C ARG A 272 13.81 -4.88 -1.49
N PHE A 273 14.95 -4.86 -2.15
CA PHE A 273 15.11 -4.48 -3.54
C PHE A 273 14.98 -5.72 -4.43
N THR A 274 14.77 -5.54 -5.72
CA THR A 274 14.52 -6.62 -6.70
C THR A 274 15.64 -7.65 -6.77
N TYR A 275 16.89 -7.26 -6.52
CA TYR A 275 18.08 -8.14 -6.55
C TYR A 275 18.39 -8.83 -5.20
N GLU A 276 17.64 -8.55 -4.16
CA GLU A 276 17.93 -9.09 -2.80
C GLU A 276 17.21 -10.42 -2.49
N ASP A 277 16.64 -11.10 -3.48
CA ASP A 277 16.13 -12.46 -3.34
C ASP A 277 17.21 -13.47 -3.74
N ILE A 278 17.57 -14.37 -2.82
CA ILE A 278 18.64 -15.35 -3.00
C ILE A 278 18.25 -16.46 -4.04
N GLY A 279 16.96 -16.68 -4.26
CA GLY A 279 16.44 -17.74 -5.15
C GLY A 279 16.03 -17.25 -6.54
N ARG A 280 15.89 -15.94 -6.73
CA ARG A 280 15.31 -15.35 -7.95
C ARG A 280 16.04 -14.06 -8.31
N ASP A 281 16.71 -14.08 -9.43
CA ASP A 281 17.38 -12.90 -9.97
C ASP A 281 16.47 -12.20 -10.98
N TYR A 282 15.62 -11.32 -10.47
CA TYR A 282 14.73 -10.52 -11.32
C TYR A 282 15.50 -9.48 -12.15
N THR A 283 16.73 -9.13 -11.78
CA THR A 283 17.52 -8.14 -12.52
C THR A 283 18.02 -8.63 -13.88
N LYS A 284 17.92 -9.94 -14.14
CA LYS A 284 18.14 -10.51 -15.49
C LYS A 284 17.12 -10.01 -16.51
N ASP A 285 15.94 -9.62 -16.06
CA ASP A 285 14.96 -8.92 -16.85
C ASP A 285 15.18 -7.41 -16.68
N SER A 286 15.50 -6.71 -17.78
CA SER A 286 15.79 -5.27 -17.77
C SER A 286 14.61 -4.40 -17.25
N ILE A 287 13.41 -4.95 -17.16
CA ILE A 287 12.24 -4.29 -16.60
C ILE A 287 12.40 -4.11 -15.08
N TYR A 288 13.04 -5.05 -14.40
CA TYR A 288 13.15 -5.06 -12.93
C TYR A 288 14.51 -4.54 -12.45
N PHE A 289 14.80 -3.27 -12.73
CA PHE A 289 16.01 -2.61 -12.24
C PHE A 289 16.02 -2.48 -10.69
N ASP A 290 17.15 -2.15 -10.10
CA ASP A 290 17.38 -2.21 -8.64
C ASP A 290 16.30 -1.51 -7.81
N SER A 291 15.86 -0.34 -8.23
CA SER A 291 14.86 0.49 -7.52
C SER A 291 13.42 0.32 -8.04
N TYR A 292 13.14 -0.64 -8.90
CA TYR A 292 11.85 -0.85 -9.54
C TYR A 292 10.65 -0.80 -8.57
N ASN A 293 10.82 -1.33 -7.36
CA ASN A 293 9.79 -1.40 -6.34
C ASN A 293 9.85 -0.26 -5.31
N LYS A 294 10.51 0.88 -5.59
CA LYS A 294 10.72 2.00 -4.68
C LYS A 294 10.55 3.34 -5.41
N PHE A 295 9.36 3.99 -5.32
CA PHE A 295 9.20 5.33 -5.90
C PHE A 295 9.88 6.38 -5.04
N PHE A 296 9.72 6.32 -3.72
CA PHE A 296 10.40 7.24 -2.83
C PHE A 296 11.90 6.97 -2.79
N ILE A 297 12.67 8.02 -2.66
CA ILE A 297 14.14 8.09 -2.59
C ILE A 297 14.79 7.68 -3.92
N TYR A 298 14.39 6.57 -4.52
CA TYR A 298 15.13 5.86 -5.58
C TYR A 298 14.42 5.79 -6.94
N GLY A 299 13.15 6.19 -7.05
CA GLY A 299 12.32 5.89 -8.23
C GLY A 299 12.86 6.39 -9.57
N ASP A 300 13.65 7.46 -9.57
CA ASP A 300 14.32 8.02 -10.75
C ASP A 300 15.79 7.54 -10.92
N ILE A 301 16.24 6.57 -10.10
CA ILE A 301 17.61 6.03 -10.12
C ILE A 301 17.58 4.61 -10.70
N THR A 302 18.18 4.42 -11.85
CA THR A 302 18.27 3.10 -12.51
C THR A 302 19.62 2.41 -12.33
N SER A 303 20.62 3.13 -11.78
CA SER A 303 21.95 2.61 -11.46
C SER A 303 22.03 2.17 -9.99
N SER A 304 23.21 1.70 -9.56
CA SER A 304 23.42 1.25 -8.18
C SER A 304 22.94 2.27 -7.14
N ILE A 305 22.20 1.80 -6.15
CA ILE A 305 21.56 2.60 -5.11
C ILE A 305 22.34 2.54 -3.79
N ASP A 306 22.27 3.60 -2.99
CA ASP A 306 22.80 3.60 -1.62
C ASP A 306 21.89 2.78 -0.71
N LYS A 307 22.38 1.61 -0.25
CA LYS A 307 21.63 0.68 0.61
C LYS A 307 21.43 1.14 2.05
N LYS A 308 22.05 2.27 2.45
CA LYS A 308 21.94 2.79 3.82
C LYS A 308 20.54 3.26 4.15
N ILE A 309 19.79 3.76 3.16
CA ILE A 309 18.41 4.15 3.32
C ILE A 309 17.52 2.97 2.95
N ARG A 310 16.78 2.44 3.90
CA ARG A 310 15.79 1.39 3.68
C ARG A 310 14.38 1.98 3.55
N VAL A 311 13.71 1.59 2.48
CA VAL A 311 12.34 1.98 2.20
C VAL A 311 11.46 0.74 2.35
N TYR A 312 10.66 0.71 3.41
CA TYR A 312 9.69 -0.34 3.70
C TYR A 312 8.37 0.09 3.08
N ASN A 313 8.00 -0.44 1.95
CA ASN A 313 6.88 0.12 1.20
C ASN A 313 6.05 -0.90 0.42
N LYS A 314 4.92 -0.41 -0.10
CA LYS A 314 4.24 -0.98 -1.25
C LYS A 314 3.74 0.15 -2.14
N LEU A 315 4.26 0.18 -3.36
CA LEU A 315 3.82 1.12 -4.38
C LEU A 315 2.66 0.58 -5.23
N GLY A 316 2.00 1.49 -5.93
CA GLY A 316 0.95 1.18 -6.90
C GLY A 316 0.96 2.15 -8.07
N GLN A 317 0.73 1.62 -9.28
CA GLN A 317 0.72 2.37 -10.54
C GLN A 317 -0.39 1.82 -11.42
N ALA A 318 -1.38 2.62 -11.75
CA ALA A 318 -2.38 2.32 -12.78
C ALA A 318 -3.27 3.52 -13.08
N TYR A 319 -3.83 3.57 -14.27
CA TYR A 319 -4.81 4.57 -14.70
C TYR A 319 -4.34 6.02 -14.47
N GLY A 320 -3.08 6.30 -14.70
CA GLY A 320 -2.48 7.63 -14.47
C GLY A 320 -2.21 7.95 -12.99
N THR A 321 -2.54 7.08 -12.06
CA THR A 321 -2.28 7.27 -10.62
C THR A 321 -1.03 6.53 -10.20
N LEU A 322 -0.15 7.23 -9.48
CA LEU A 322 0.99 6.67 -8.73
C LEU A 322 0.74 6.88 -7.25
N THR A 323 0.96 5.85 -6.47
CA THR A 323 0.88 5.91 -5.01
C THR A 323 2.04 5.13 -4.40
N ASP A 324 2.73 5.70 -3.44
CA ASP A 324 3.65 4.94 -2.59
C ASP A 324 3.33 5.21 -1.13
N ILE A 325 3.33 4.16 -0.32
CA ILE A 325 3.12 4.20 1.12
C ILE A 325 4.33 3.57 1.78
N SER A 326 5.00 4.30 2.67
CA SER A 326 6.30 3.87 3.14
C SER A 326 6.64 4.28 4.57
N TYR A 327 7.51 3.47 5.17
CA TYR A 327 8.38 3.83 6.28
C TYR A 327 9.82 3.87 5.75
N ILE A 328 10.51 4.98 5.97
CA ILE A 328 11.87 5.23 5.48
C ILE A 328 12.80 5.31 6.67
N LYS A 329 13.90 4.56 6.63
CA LYS A 329 14.88 4.51 7.73
C LYS A 329 16.33 4.46 7.22
N ASN A 330 17.17 5.29 7.82
CA ASN A 330 18.61 5.18 7.76
C ASN A 330 19.15 4.89 9.17
N TYR A 331 19.72 3.71 9.35
CA TYR A 331 20.22 3.27 10.66
C TYR A 331 21.49 3.98 11.09
N GLU A 332 22.35 4.38 10.13
CA GLU A 332 23.61 5.07 10.41
C GLU A 332 23.38 6.52 10.83
N GLU A 333 22.44 7.20 10.18
CA GLU A 333 22.11 8.60 10.44
C GLU A 333 20.96 8.77 11.45
N ASN A 334 20.41 7.66 11.98
CA ASN A 334 19.27 7.66 12.90
C ASN A 334 18.04 8.46 12.40
N VAL A 335 17.85 8.49 11.07
CA VAL A 335 16.69 9.12 10.41
C VAL A 335 15.61 8.10 10.21
N GLU A 336 14.38 8.42 10.62
CA GLU A 336 13.22 7.59 10.38
C GLU A 336 11.93 8.40 10.35
N PHE A 337 11.04 8.07 9.40
CA PHE A 337 9.75 8.73 9.23
C PHE A 337 8.82 7.89 8.35
N PHE A 338 7.50 8.19 8.40
CA PHE A 338 6.56 7.68 7.41
C PHE A 338 6.29 8.73 6.33
N LEU A 339 6.14 8.26 5.10
CA LEU A 339 5.74 9.08 3.98
C LEU A 339 4.81 8.27 3.08
N SER A 340 3.64 8.85 2.83
CA SER A 340 2.66 8.31 1.90
C SER A 340 2.20 9.41 0.97
N ALA A 341 2.19 9.17 -0.34
CA ALA A 341 1.71 10.15 -1.30
C ALA A 341 1.03 9.48 -2.50
N THR A 342 0.07 10.19 -3.07
CA THR A 342 -0.56 9.84 -4.34
C THR A 342 -0.54 11.04 -5.29
N ILE A 343 -0.28 10.78 -6.57
CA ILE A 343 -0.25 11.78 -7.63
C ILE A 343 -0.92 11.21 -8.89
N TYR A 344 -1.71 12.02 -9.57
CA TYR A 344 -2.33 11.70 -10.86
C TYR A 344 -1.59 12.39 -12.00
N VAL A 345 -1.13 11.61 -12.97
CA VAL A 345 -0.40 12.08 -14.16
C VAL A 345 -0.99 11.43 -15.41
N ASN A 346 -1.94 12.12 -16.01
CA ASN A 346 -2.64 11.74 -17.24
C ASN A 346 -3.04 13.00 -17.97
N ASP A 347 -2.11 13.57 -18.74
CA ASP A 347 -2.29 14.89 -19.36
C ASP A 347 -3.30 14.84 -20.51
N ASN A 348 -3.46 13.69 -21.19
CA ASN A 348 -4.40 13.53 -22.30
C ASN A 348 -5.82 13.18 -21.84
N GLU A 349 -6.03 12.89 -20.53
CA GLU A 349 -7.30 12.54 -19.90
C GLU A 349 -8.01 11.31 -20.54
N ILE A 350 -7.26 10.42 -21.18
CA ILE A 350 -7.79 9.15 -21.69
C ILE A 350 -7.36 8.05 -20.72
N MET A 351 -8.34 7.33 -20.17
CA MET A 351 -8.08 6.27 -19.24
C MET A 351 -7.80 4.95 -19.96
N ASN A 352 -6.86 4.16 -19.45
CA ASN A 352 -6.56 2.81 -19.96
C ASN A 352 -6.06 2.79 -21.41
N ASP A 353 -5.32 3.83 -21.82
CA ASP A 353 -4.64 3.92 -23.12
C ASP A 353 -3.13 3.71 -23.00
N ASP A 354 -2.64 3.40 -21.80
CA ASP A 354 -1.24 3.18 -21.45
C ASP A 354 -0.30 4.38 -21.73
N VAL A 355 -0.88 5.58 -21.92
CA VAL A 355 -0.13 6.82 -22.14
C VAL A 355 -0.26 7.72 -20.90
N TYR A 356 0.74 7.66 -20.05
CA TYR A 356 0.77 8.39 -18.78
C TYR A 356 2.17 8.97 -18.51
N GLU A 357 2.24 10.10 -17.84
CA GLU A 357 3.50 10.78 -17.53
C GLU A 357 4.20 10.21 -16.29
N TYR A 358 4.24 8.87 -16.15
CA TYR A 358 4.83 8.19 -14.99
C TYR A 358 6.33 8.48 -14.88
N GLU A 359 7.12 8.16 -15.90
CA GLU A 359 8.58 8.19 -15.87
C GLU A 359 9.13 9.61 -15.98
N ASN A 360 8.44 10.52 -16.65
CA ASN A 360 8.92 11.88 -16.88
C ASN A 360 8.36 12.92 -15.90
N LYS A 361 7.36 12.57 -15.10
CA LYS A 361 6.75 13.51 -14.13
C LYS A 361 6.49 12.87 -12.76
N GLY A 362 5.68 11.82 -12.71
CA GLY A 362 5.16 11.30 -11.45
C GLY A 362 6.21 10.64 -10.56
N ILE A 363 6.97 9.68 -11.09
CA ILE A 363 8.03 8.97 -10.35
C ILE A 363 9.17 9.92 -9.96
N PRO A 364 9.70 10.79 -10.85
CA PRO A 364 10.73 11.76 -10.47
C PRO A 364 10.24 12.75 -9.40
N PHE A 365 8.96 13.16 -9.44
CA PHE A 365 8.38 14.01 -8.38
C PHE A 365 8.39 13.29 -7.02
N LEU A 366 7.90 12.05 -6.95
CA LEU A 366 7.84 11.30 -5.69
C LEU A 366 9.26 11.06 -5.12
N ALA A 367 10.21 10.69 -5.98
CA ALA A 367 11.59 10.46 -5.60
C ALA A 367 12.26 11.73 -5.06
N GLU A 368 12.16 12.84 -5.79
CA GLU A 368 12.78 14.10 -5.39
C GLU A 368 12.13 14.70 -4.14
N PHE A 369 10.79 14.67 -4.06
CA PHE A 369 10.05 15.16 -2.90
C PHE A 369 10.45 14.39 -1.63
N SER A 370 10.54 13.07 -1.70
CA SER A 370 10.94 12.23 -0.56
C SER A 370 12.39 12.46 -0.13
N ARG A 371 13.30 12.75 -1.06
CA ARG A 371 14.68 13.17 -0.74
C ARG A 371 14.71 14.50 0.02
N GLN A 372 13.82 15.45 -0.31
CA GLN A 372 13.72 16.71 0.44
C GLN A 372 13.22 16.48 1.87
N ILE A 373 12.20 15.62 2.04
CA ILE A 373 11.75 15.21 3.38
C ILE A 373 12.88 14.52 4.16
N TYR A 374 13.63 13.63 3.52
CA TYR A 374 14.76 12.96 4.15
C TYR A 374 15.84 13.96 4.63
N GLN A 375 16.20 14.95 3.80
CA GLN A 375 17.15 15.99 4.19
C GLN A 375 16.60 16.85 5.34
N PHE A 376 15.31 17.18 5.30
CA PHE A 376 14.67 17.89 6.40
C PHE A 376 14.74 17.08 7.72
N GLU A 377 14.42 15.78 7.69
CA GLU A 377 14.50 14.90 8.87
C GLU A 377 15.94 14.78 9.40
N LYS A 378 16.91 14.69 8.50
CA LYS A 378 18.33 14.66 8.89
C LYS A 378 18.73 15.93 9.65
N LEU A 379 18.35 17.12 9.15
CA LEU A 379 18.64 18.40 9.82
C LEU A 379 17.88 18.57 11.14
N ARG A 380 16.67 18.00 11.26
CA ARG A 380 15.86 18.08 12.47
C ARG A 380 16.42 17.26 13.62
N LYS A 381 17.12 16.16 13.33
CA LYS A 381 17.62 15.21 14.34
C LYS A 381 19.07 15.49 14.77
N HIS A 382 19.73 16.42 14.09
CA HIS A 382 21.09 16.92 14.42
C HIS A 382 21.06 18.38 14.85
#